data_00e9e6ed1c532cca56090a4fc0d0f43d
#
_entry.id   00e9e6ed1c532cca56090a4fc0d0f43d
#
_cell.length_a   1.000
_cell.length_b   1.000
_cell.length_c   1.000
_cell.angle_alpha   90.00
_cell.angle_beta   90.00
_cell.angle_gamma   90.00
#
_symmetry.space_group_name_H-M   'P 1'
#
loop_
_entity.id
_entity.type
_entity.pdbx_description
1 polymer ?
#
loop_
_entity_poly.entity_id
_entity_poly.type
_entity_poly.pdbx_seq_one_letter_code
_entity_poly.pdbx_strand_id
1 'polypeptide(L)'
;MNEANDYDIDALLDQVGFEADRNVLTRRQAEVLALRERDVPQADIAQRLGTSRANVSSIETSARTNVEKARETIAFAEALNAPVRVDVAAGVDLYDIPSRVYAACDDADVKVNQTAPELMKSVSDAAGDAVSGREVKRDLLVGVTIDGTVRVRRQELD
;
A
#
# COMPACT_ATOMS: atom_id res chain seq x y z
N MET A 1 -2.30 -38.57 -4.94
CA MET A 1 -3.27 -37.82 -4.12
C MET A 1 -2.59 -36.58 -3.64
N ASN A 2 -3.00 -35.44 -4.16
CA ASN A 2 -2.48 -34.15 -3.72
C ASN A 2 -3.32 -33.68 -2.52
N GLU A 3 -2.83 -33.89 -1.32
CA GLU A 3 -3.39 -33.30 -0.11
C GLU A 3 -3.27 -31.78 -0.05
N ALA A 4 -2.59 -31.18 -1.05
CA ALA A 4 -2.33 -29.74 -1.11
C ALA A 4 -3.52 -28.90 -1.62
N ASN A 5 -4.67 -29.51 -1.94
CA ASN A 5 -5.69 -28.82 -2.72
C ASN A 5 -7.10 -28.83 -2.14
N ASP A 6 -7.26 -29.18 -0.88
CA ASP A 6 -8.58 -29.16 -0.23
C ASP A 6 -8.70 -28.00 0.78
N TYR A 7 -8.36 -26.79 0.31
CA TYR A 7 -8.70 -25.60 1.08
C TYR A 7 -10.21 -25.35 0.96
N ASP A 8 -10.88 -25.36 2.07
CA ASP A 8 -12.24 -24.81 2.15
C ASP A 8 -12.16 -23.29 2.02
N ILE A 9 -12.37 -22.81 0.79
CA ILE A 9 -12.25 -21.39 0.46
C ILE A 9 -13.32 -20.58 1.18
N ASP A 10 -14.51 -21.10 1.32
CA ASP A 10 -15.59 -20.41 2.01
C ASP A 10 -15.25 -20.23 3.49
N ALA A 11 -14.78 -21.28 4.15
CA ALA A 11 -14.32 -21.19 5.54
C ALA A 11 -13.15 -20.24 5.70
N LEU A 12 -12.21 -20.21 4.73
CA LEU A 12 -11.08 -19.29 4.76
C LEU A 12 -11.54 -17.84 4.65
N LEU A 13 -12.40 -17.52 3.69
CA LEU A 13 -12.90 -16.16 3.50
C LEU A 13 -13.70 -15.68 4.70
N ASP A 14 -14.49 -16.56 5.31
CA ASP A 14 -15.20 -16.28 6.54
C ASP A 14 -14.24 -16.01 7.71
N GLN A 15 -13.19 -16.84 7.84
CA GLN A 15 -12.17 -16.69 8.88
C GLN A 15 -11.42 -15.35 8.79
N VAL A 16 -11.11 -14.90 7.58
CA VAL A 16 -10.43 -13.60 7.37
C VAL A 16 -11.40 -12.42 7.30
N GLY A 17 -12.69 -12.67 7.44
CA GLY A 17 -13.73 -11.64 7.52
C GLY A 17 -14.06 -10.97 6.19
N PHE A 18 -14.00 -11.72 5.08
CA PHE A 18 -14.39 -11.18 3.79
C PHE A 18 -15.91 -10.96 3.70
N GLU A 19 -16.31 -9.74 3.38
CA GLU A 19 -17.68 -9.34 3.09
C GLU A 19 -17.72 -8.55 1.78
N ALA A 20 -18.41 -9.08 0.77
CA ALA A 20 -18.39 -8.52 -0.59
C ALA A 20 -18.97 -7.10 -0.67
N ASP A 21 -19.96 -6.79 0.15
CA ASP A 21 -20.58 -5.47 0.22
C ASP A 21 -19.71 -4.40 0.92
N ARG A 22 -18.67 -4.83 1.61
CA ARG A 22 -17.70 -3.95 2.28
C ARG A 22 -16.33 -3.93 1.62
N ASN A 23 -16.19 -4.59 0.49
CA ASN A 23 -14.93 -4.74 -0.23
C ASN A 23 -15.02 -4.19 -1.64
N VAL A 24 -13.89 -3.72 -2.18
CA VAL A 24 -13.76 -3.41 -3.61
C VAL A 24 -13.54 -4.67 -4.45
N LEU A 25 -13.24 -5.79 -3.80
CA LEU A 25 -13.11 -7.08 -4.47
C LEU A 25 -14.46 -7.78 -4.58
N THR A 26 -14.71 -8.41 -5.72
CA THR A 26 -15.79 -9.38 -5.84
C THR A 26 -15.43 -10.66 -5.08
N ARG A 27 -16.43 -11.49 -4.75
CA ARG A 27 -16.16 -12.78 -4.12
C ARG A 27 -15.23 -13.64 -4.97
N ARG A 28 -15.42 -13.68 -6.28
CA ARG A 28 -14.56 -14.45 -7.20
C ARG A 28 -13.12 -13.94 -7.19
N GLN A 29 -12.91 -12.65 -7.14
CA GLN A 29 -11.57 -12.05 -6.99
C GLN A 29 -10.95 -12.43 -5.65
N ALA A 30 -11.69 -12.40 -4.57
CA ALA A 30 -11.21 -12.80 -3.25
C ALA A 30 -10.83 -14.29 -3.20
N GLU A 31 -11.63 -15.17 -3.81
CA GLU A 31 -11.34 -16.60 -3.92
C GLU A 31 -10.01 -16.86 -4.66
N VAL A 32 -9.82 -16.21 -5.79
CA VAL A 32 -8.58 -16.35 -6.58
C VAL A 32 -7.38 -15.86 -5.81
N LEU A 33 -7.45 -14.69 -5.19
CA LEU A 33 -6.35 -14.17 -4.37
C LEU A 33 -6.03 -15.09 -3.19
N ALA A 34 -7.04 -15.58 -2.49
CA ALA A 34 -6.86 -16.48 -1.35
C ALA A 34 -6.11 -17.77 -1.73
N LEU A 35 -6.41 -18.33 -2.89
CA LEU A 35 -5.72 -19.50 -3.42
C LEU A 35 -4.30 -19.16 -3.87
N ARG A 36 -4.11 -18.00 -4.54
CA ARG A 36 -2.77 -17.58 -4.99
C ARG A 36 -1.82 -17.28 -3.82
N GLU A 37 -2.32 -16.70 -2.74
CA GLU A 37 -1.52 -16.48 -1.52
C GLU A 37 -1.09 -17.80 -0.83
N ARG A 38 -1.66 -18.92 -1.25
CA ARG A 38 -1.27 -20.26 -0.83
C ARG A 38 -0.51 -21.03 -1.90
N ASP A 39 0.05 -20.31 -2.87
CA ASP A 39 0.85 -20.84 -3.97
C ASP A 39 0.11 -21.87 -4.84
N VAL A 40 -1.23 -21.85 -4.86
CA VAL A 40 -2.01 -22.70 -5.76
C VAL A 40 -1.84 -22.19 -7.20
N PRO A 41 -1.39 -23.06 -8.13
CA PRO A 41 -1.21 -22.65 -9.53
C PRO A 41 -2.51 -22.20 -10.19
N GLN A 42 -2.44 -21.24 -11.10
CA GLN A 42 -3.61 -20.74 -11.85
C GLN A 42 -4.38 -21.87 -12.58
N ALA A 43 -3.66 -22.85 -13.12
CA ALA A 43 -4.29 -23.99 -13.78
C ALA A 43 -5.17 -24.82 -12.83
N ASP A 44 -4.72 -25.03 -11.60
CA ASP A 44 -5.45 -25.77 -10.58
C ASP A 44 -6.67 -24.96 -10.08
N ILE A 45 -6.50 -23.66 -9.94
CA ILE A 45 -7.62 -22.75 -9.62
C ILE A 45 -8.66 -22.80 -10.73
N ALA A 46 -8.24 -22.77 -11.99
CA ALA A 46 -9.14 -22.85 -13.14
C ALA A 46 -9.96 -24.15 -13.14
N GLN A 47 -9.34 -25.27 -12.87
CA GLN A 47 -10.05 -26.57 -12.71
C GLN A 47 -11.08 -26.49 -11.58
N ARG A 48 -10.67 -25.98 -10.43
CA ARG A 48 -11.50 -25.87 -9.24
C ARG A 48 -12.73 -24.99 -9.46
N LEU A 49 -12.56 -23.88 -10.20
CA LEU A 49 -13.62 -22.92 -10.48
C LEU A 49 -14.41 -23.21 -11.76
N GLY A 50 -14.05 -24.27 -12.51
CA GLY A 50 -14.71 -24.63 -13.76
C GLY A 50 -14.52 -23.59 -14.86
N THR A 51 -13.35 -22.99 -14.97
CA THR A 51 -13.02 -21.95 -15.94
C THR A 51 -11.66 -22.18 -16.59
N SER A 52 -11.21 -21.27 -17.45
CA SER A 52 -9.90 -21.33 -18.09
C SER A 52 -8.82 -20.68 -17.24
N ARG A 53 -7.56 -21.13 -17.43
CA ARG A 53 -6.39 -20.47 -16.82
C ARG A 53 -6.29 -19.00 -17.22
N ALA A 54 -6.59 -18.66 -18.48
CA ALA A 54 -6.59 -17.29 -18.96
C ALA A 54 -7.58 -16.40 -18.20
N ASN A 55 -8.78 -16.95 -17.90
CA ASN A 55 -9.76 -16.24 -17.10
C ASN A 55 -9.29 -16.05 -15.65
N VAL A 56 -8.69 -17.06 -15.03
CA VAL A 56 -8.09 -16.93 -13.70
C VAL A 56 -7.00 -15.87 -13.68
N SER A 57 -6.14 -15.83 -14.69
CA SER A 57 -5.09 -14.80 -14.83
C SER A 57 -5.70 -13.38 -14.90
N SER A 58 -6.76 -13.21 -15.66
CA SER A 58 -7.48 -11.92 -15.76
C SER A 58 -8.13 -11.51 -14.44
N ILE A 59 -8.75 -12.46 -13.74
CA ILE A 59 -9.34 -12.21 -12.42
C ILE A 59 -8.27 -11.81 -11.41
N GLU A 60 -7.15 -12.52 -11.36
CA GLU A 60 -6.02 -12.21 -10.47
C GLU A 60 -5.47 -10.81 -10.75
N THR A 61 -5.23 -10.46 -12.02
CA THR A 61 -4.73 -9.15 -12.42
C THR A 61 -5.70 -8.04 -11.98
N SER A 62 -6.99 -8.21 -12.24
CA SER A 62 -8.01 -7.24 -11.83
C SER A 62 -8.11 -7.12 -10.31
N ALA A 63 -8.02 -8.23 -9.59
CA ALA A 63 -8.04 -8.23 -8.13
C ALA A 63 -6.85 -7.48 -7.54
N ARG A 64 -5.64 -7.73 -8.03
CA ARG A 64 -4.42 -7.03 -7.59
C ARG A 64 -4.47 -5.55 -7.93
N THR A 65 -4.96 -5.19 -9.09
CA THR A 65 -5.18 -3.78 -9.48
C THR A 65 -6.17 -3.10 -8.54
N ASN A 66 -7.25 -3.75 -8.18
CA ASN A 66 -8.23 -3.21 -7.23
C ASN A 66 -7.64 -3.01 -5.83
N VAL A 67 -6.80 -3.93 -5.36
CA VAL A 67 -6.09 -3.78 -4.07
C VAL A 67 -5.15 -2.57 -4.13
N GLU A 68 -4.38 -2.39 -5.20
CA GLU A 68 -3.50 -1.23 -5.35
C GLU A 68 -4.27 0.09 -5.42
N LYS A 69 -5.38 0.13 -6.14
CA LYS A 69 -6.26 1.31 -6.17
C LYS A 69 -6.85 1.62 -4.79
N ALA A 70 -7.23 0.60 -4.02
CA ALA A 70 -7.74 0.78 -2.67
C ALA A 70 -6.67 1.36 -1.74
N ARG A 71 -5.44 0.88 -1.82
CA ARG A 71 -4.29 1.41 -1.08
C ARG A 71 -4.03 2.88 -1.45
N GLU A 72 -4.03 3.20 -2.73
CA GLU A 72 -3.85 4.57 -3.20
C GLU A 72 -4.98 5.50 -2.72
N THR A 73 -6.21 5.01 -2.71
CA THR A 73 -7.37 5.76 -2.19
C THR A 73 -7.21 6.06 -0.70
N ILE A 74 -6.78 5.09 0.10
CA ILE A 74 -6.51 5.29 1.53
C ILE A 74 -5.39 6.32 1.72
N ALA A 75 -4.29 6.17 0.98
CA ALA A 75 -3.16 7.10 1.06
C ALA A 75 -3.57 8.53 0.68
N PHE A 76 -4.40 8.69 -0.35
CA PHE A 76 -4.95 9.98 -0.75
C PHE A 76 -5.83 10.60 0.34
N ALA A 77 -6.75 9.83 0.91
CA ALA A 77 -7.62 10.29 1.99
C ALA A 77 -6.83 10.69 3.24
N GLU A 78 -5.82 9.92 3.60
CA GLU A 78 -4.90 10.25 4.71
C GLU A 78 -4.14 11.55 4.44
N ALA A 79 -3.66 11.74 3.21
CA ALA A 79 -2.97 12.97 2.81
C ALA A 79 -3.88 14.20 2.88
N LEU A 80 -5.14 14.05 2.48
CA LEU A 80 -6.15 15.12 2.59
C LEU A 80 -6.40 15.53 4.03
N ASN A 81 -6.45 14.58 4.94
CA ASN A 81 -6.78 14.78 6.34
C ASN A 81 -5.56 14.92 7.25
N ALA A 82 -4.35 14.83 6.70
CA ALA A 82 -3.13 14.94 7.51
C ALA A 82 -3.04 16.33 8.18
N PRO A 83 -2.91 16.40 9.51
CA PRO A 83 -2.74 17.66 10.21
C PRO A 83 -1.38 18.32 9.92
N VAL A 84 -0.40 17.53 9.48
CA VAL A 84 0.93 18.01 9.12
C VAL A 84 1.24 17.63 7.68
N ARG A 85 1.65 18.62 6.89
CA ARG A 85 2.13 18.44 5.52
C ARG A 85 3.39 19.27 5.34
N VAL A 86 4.45 18.63 4.87
CA VAL A 86 5.74 19.26 4.61
C VAL A 86 6.10 19.05 3.15
N ASP A 87 6.17 20.14 2.40
CA ASP A 87 6.67 20.12 1.03
C ASP A 87 8.19 20.03 1.04
N VAL A 88 8.72 19.07 0.32
CA VAL A 88 10.15 18.85 0.16
C VAL A 88 10.48 19.02 -1.33
N ALA A 89 11.11 20.12 -1.64
CA ALA A 89 11.50 20.42 -3.01
C ALA A 89 12.68 19.56 -3.47
N ALA A 90 12.77 19.34 -4.77
CA ALA A 90 13.97 18.76 -5.38
C ALA A 90 15.21 19.57 -4.98
N GLY A 91 16.32 18.90 -4.71
CA GLY A 91 17.57 19.50 -4.24
C GLY A 91 17.74 19.51 -2.72
N VAL A 92 16.70 19.20 -1.95
CA VAL A 92 16.79 19.12 -0.49
C VAL A 92 17.61 17.89 -0.09
N ASP A 93 18.45 18.05 0.94
CA ASP A 93 19.19 16.93 1.53
C ASP A 93 18.25 16.07 2.39
N LEU A 94 18.31 14.76 2.19
CA LEU A 94 17.52 13.78 2.94
C LEU A 94 17.69 13.94 4.47
N TYR A 95 18.90 14.32 4.92
CA TYR A 95 19.18 14.50 6.34
C TYR A 95 18.52 15.74 6.97
N ASP A 96 18.06 16.68 6.14
CA ASP A 96 17.33 17.87 6.60
C ASP A 96 15.82 17.64 6.78
N ILE A 97 15.30 16.54 6.21
CA ILE A 97 13.87 16.25 6.24
C ILE A 97 13.35 15.99 7.66
N PRO A 98 14.01 15.17 8.52
CA PRO A 98 13.49 14.89 9.85
C PRO A 98 13.29 16.16 10.69
N SER A 99 14.24 17.09 10.68
CA SER A 99 14.11 18.32 11.46
C SER A 99 12.94 19.20 10.99
N ARG A 100 12.68 19.24 9.69
CA ARG A 100 11.52 19.95 9.12
C ARG A 100 10.20 19.31 9.53
N VAL A 101 10.13 17.97 9.48
CA VAL A 101 8.94 17.21 9.86
C VAL A 101 8.67 17.36 11.35
N TYR A 102 9.68 17.21 12.19
CA TYR A 102 9.52 17.39 13.64
C TYR A 102 9.06 18.79 14.02
N ALA A 103 9.66 19.83 13.41
CA ALA A 103 9.24 21.21 13.66
C ALA A 103 7.77 21.44 13.28
N ALA A 104 7.34 20.93 12.13
CA ALA A 104 5.95 21.03 11.70
C ALA A 104 4.99 20.25 12.61
N CYS A 105 5.43 19.11 13.11
CA CYS A 105 4.67 18.30 14.07
C CYS A 105 4.56 18.96 15.43
N ASP A 106 5.63 19.57 15.90
CA ASP A 106 5.61 20.35 17.16
C ASP A 106 4.62 21.52 17.08
N ASP A 107 4.61 22.24 15.97
CA ASP A 107 3.67 23.35 15.73
C ASP A 107 2.20 22.88 15.70
N ALA A 108 1.95 21.65 15.24
CA ALA A 108 0.61 21.09 15.14
C ALA A 108 0.21 20.21 16.35
N ASP A 109 1.07 20.08 17.36
CA ASP A 109 0.89 19.21 18.53
C ASP A 109 0.65 17.74 18.14
N VAL A 110 1.39 17.25 17.14
CA VAL A 110 1.36 15.86 16.66
C VAL A 110 2.68 15.19 17.02
N LYS A 111 2.61 14.00 17.60
CA LYS A 111 3.79 13.16 17.86
C LYS A 111 4.08 12.23 16.72
N VAL A 112 5.30 12.29 16.20
CA VAL A 112 5.79 11.34 15.19
C VAL A 112 6.21 10.03 15.87
N ASN A 113 5.82 8.91 15.30
CA ASN A 113 6.14 7.57 15.81
C ASN A 113 7.52 7.06 15.39
N GLN A 114 8.28 7.86 14.65
CA GLN A 114 9.56 7.45 14.07
C GLN A 114 10.70 8.32 14.59
N THR A 115 11.85 7.69 14.79
CA THR A 115 13.14 8.36 14.99
C THR A 115 13.63 8.97 13.68
N ALA A 116 14.60 9.87 13.74
CA ALA A 116 15.14 10.51 12.54
C ALA A 116 15.69 9.50 11.50
N PRO A 117 16.46 8.44 11.88
CA PRO A 117 16.87 7.42 10.92
C PRO A 117 15.71 6.64 10.31
N GLU A 118 14.69 6.30 11.10
CA GLU A 118 13.50 5.59 10.61
C GLU A 118 12.70 6.47 9.64
N LEU A 119 12.57 7.76 9.92
CA LEU A 119 11.90 8.71 9.05
C LEU A 119 12.64 8.89 7.72
N MET A 120 13.97 9.02 7.77
CA MET A 120 14.79 9.07 6.54
C MET A 120 14.63 7.80 5.71
N LYS A 121 14.60 6.64 6.35
CA LYS A 121 14.37 5.36 5.67
C LYS A 121 12.98 5.31 5.05
N SER A 122 11.94 5.71 5.77
CA SER A 122 10.57 5.77 5.26
C SER A 122 10.43 6.68 4.05
N VAL A 123 11.07 7.85 4.08
CA VAL A 123 11.09 8.78 2.96
C VAL A 123 11.81 8.17 1.75
N SER A 124 12.99 7.60 1.96
CA SER A 124 13.78 6.99 0.90
C SER A 124 13.05 5.80 0.26
N ASP A 125 12.46 4.92 1.07
CA ASP A 125 11.73 3.74 0.58
C ASP A 125 10.48 4.15 -0.23
N ALA A 126 9.71 5.11 0.26
CA ALA A 126 8.50 5.57 -0.40
C ALA A 126 8.78 6.41 -1.66
N ALA A 127 9.83 7.20 -1.62
CA ALA A 127 10.24 8.04 -2.74
C ALA A 127 10.86 7.24 -3.89
N GLY A 128 11.48 6.08 -3.60
CA GLY A 128 12.14 5.25 -4.60
C GLY A 128 13.19 6.04 -5.38
N ASP A 129 13.03 6.13 -6.70
CA ASP A 129 13.93 6.85 -7.58
C ASP A 129 13.90 8.39 -7.43
N ALA A 130 12.93 8.93 -6.71
CA ALA A 130 12.86 10.35 -6.38
C ALA A 130 13.91 10.78 -5.34
N VAL A 131 14.59 9.83 -4.70
CA VAL A 131 15.75 10.09 -3.83
C VAL A 131 16.93 9.30 -4.36
N SER A 132 18.05 9.97 -4.56
CA SER A 132 19.32 9.36 -4.97
C SER A 132 20.43 9.80 -4.04
N GLY A 133 21.03 8.82 -3.33
CA GLY A 133 22.01 9.12 -2.29
C GLY A 133 21.38 9.93 -1.16
N ARG A 134 21.83 11.16 -0.99
CA ARG A 134 21.31 12.10 0.02
C ARG A 134 20.36 13.15 -0.55
N GLU A 135 20.20 13.20 -1.87
CA GLU A 135 19.49 14.29 -2.51
C GLU A 135 18.10 13.86 -2.99
N VAL A 136 17.11 14.68 -2.68
CA VAL A 136 15.77 14.59 -3.26
C VAL A 136 15.82 15.10 -4.69
N LYS A 137 15.42 14.26 -5.64
CA LYS A 137 15.46 14.55 -7.09
C LYS A 137 14.16 15.06 -7.66
N ARG A 138 13.06 14.81 -6.97
CA ARG A 138 11.70 15.26 -7.34
C ARG A 138 10.97 15.73 -6.09
N ASP A 139 10.06 16.65 -6.28
CA ASP A 139 9.26 17.18 -5.19
C ASP A 139 8.49 16.06 -4.47
N LEU A 140 8.51 16.09 -3.15
CA LEU A 140 7.82 15.16 -2.28
C LEU A 140 6.88 15.92 -1.34
N LEU A 141 5.81 15.27 -0.96
CA LEU A 141 4.96 15.68 0.15
C LEU A 141 5.11 14.66 1.28
N VAL A 142 5.54 15.12 2.43
CA VAL A 142 5.59 14.31 3.66
C VAL A 142 4.42 14.72 4.55
N GLY A 143 3.48 13.81 4.74
CA GLY A 143 2.35 13.98 5.65
C GLY A 143 2.56 13.22 6.94
N VAL A 144 2.00 13.74 8.02
CA VAL A 144 1.92 13.02 9.29
C VAL A 144 0.47 13.01 9.73
N THR A 145 -0.07 11.81 9.97
CA THR A 145 -1.43 11.62 10.42
C THR A 145 -1.59 11.98 11.90
N ILE A 146 -2.82 12.07 12.37
CA ILE A 146 -3.10 12.44 13.77
C ILE A 146 -2.51 11.45 14.78
N ASP A 147 -2.35 10.19 14.39
CA ASP A 147 -1.73 9.14 15.20
C ASP A 147 -0.20 9.05 15.04
N GLY A 148 0.40 9.99 14.31
CA GLY A 148 1.84 10.11 14.15
C GLY A 148 2.44 9.24 13.03
N THR A 149 1.62 8.66 12.16
CA THR A 149 2.10 7.86 11.04
C THR A 149 2.59 8.76 9.90
N VAL A 150 3.80 8.49 9.43
CA VAL A 150 4.42 9.23 8.32
C VAL A 150 3.98 8.63 7.00
N ARG A 151 3.52 9.48 6.08
CA ARG A 151 3.16 9.14 4.70
C ARG A 151 3.92 10.02 3.73
N VAL A 152 4.51 9.43 2.71
CA VAL A 152 5.27 10.14 1.70
C VAL A 152 4.61 9.95 0.34
N ARG A 153 4.40 11.04 -0.37
CA ARG A 153 3.87 11.03 -1.74
C ARG A 153 4.85 11.75 -2.67
N ARG A 154 5.08 11.19 -3.83
CA ARG A 154 5.75 11.92 -4.92
C ARG A 154 4.76 12.91 -5.51
N GLN A 155 5.19 14.15 -5.68
CA GLN A 155 4.43 15.13 -6.45
C GLN A 155 4.80 14.93 -7.93
N GLU A 156 3.89 14.36 -8.69
CA GLU A 156 4.01 14.34 -10.15
C GLU A 156 3.54 15.69 -10.66
N LEU A 157 4.48 16.49 -11.14
CA LEU A 157 4.14 17.67 -11.92
C LEU A 157 3.66 17.18 -13.29
N ASP A 158 2.41 17.44 -13.60
CA ASP A 158 1.90 17.33 -14.97
C ASP A 158 2.66 18.29 -15.91
#